data_72c5c9b35246a4948d10e5e4e92811ae
#
_entry.id   72c5c9b35246a4948d10e5e4e92811ae
#
_cell.length_a   1.000
_cell.length_b   1.000
_cell.length_c   1.000
_cell.angle_alpha   90.00
_cell.angle_beta   90.00
_cell.angle_gamma   90.00
#
_symmetry.space_group_name_H-M   'P 1'
#
loop_
_entity.id
_entity.type
_entity.pdbx_description
1 polymer ?
#
loop_
_entity_poly.entity_id
_entity_poly.type
_entity_poly.pdbx_seq_one_letter_code
_entity_poly.pdbx_strand_id
1 'polypeptide(L)'
;MTDPRHNQRDVYPPTGTELSAKTWLTEAPMRMLMNNLHPDVAESPHELVVYGGIGRAARTWDDFDRIVTSLKGLEDNQTLLVQSGRPVGVFTTHADAPRVLIANSNIVPHWADWSHFHELDRKGLMMYGQMTAGSWIYIGSQGIVQGTYETFVEAGRQHYGGDMRGRWIL
;
A
#
# COMPACT_ATOMS: atom_id res chain seq x y z
N MET A 1 28.54 -2.11 1.21
CA MET A 1 27.38 -2.41 0.37
C MET A 1 26.37 -1.29 0.62
N THR A 2 25.96 -0.58 -0.41
CA THR A 2 24.87 0.43 -0.30
C THR A 2 23.56 -0.29 -0.01
N ASP A 3 22.73 0.27 0.88
CA ASP A 3 21.40 -0.26 1.17
C ASP A 3 20.57 -0.28 -0.14
N PRO A 4 20.01 -1.43 -0.56
CA PRO A 4 19.24 -1.53 -1.80
C PRO A 4 17.95 -0.69 -1.78
N ARG A 5 17.57 -0.13 -0.64
CA ARG A 5 16.45 0.81 -0.47
C ARG A 5 16.86 2.25 -0.78
N HIS A 6 18.15 2.56 -0.78
CA HIS A 6 18.65 3.92 -1.02
C HIS A 6 19.02 4.11 -2.49
N ASN A 7 18.37 5.08 -3.13
CA ASN A 7 18.66 5.49 -4.50
C ASN A 7 18.36 7.00 -4.65
N GLN A 8 19.25 7.71 -5.32
CA GLN A 8 19.11 9.16 -5.53
C GLN A 8 18.37 9.49 -6.85
N ARG A 9 17.27 8.82 -7.10
CA ARG A 9 16.40 9.14 -8.23
C ARG A 9 15.07 9.68 -7.74
N ASP A 10 14.56 10.67 -8.41
CA ASP A 10 13.20 11.17 -8.20
C ASP A 10 12.21 10.38 -9.05
N VAL A 11 11.00 10.21 -8.53
CA VAL A 11 9.91 9.51 -9.21
C VAL A 11 8.79 10.51 -9.47
N TYR A 12 8.40 10.61 -10.74
CA TYR A 12 7.27 11.43 -11.17
C TYR A 12 6.25 10.56 -11.89
N PRO A 13 4.98 10.51 -11.43
CA PRO A 13 3.95 9.75 -12.12
C PRO A 13 3.61 10.39 -13.47
N PRO A 14 3.26 9.61 -14.49
CA PRO A 14 2.68 10.15 -15.71
C PRO A 14 1.42 10.96 -15.42
N THR A 15 1.23 12.06 -16.13
CA THR A 15 0.06 12.93 -16.05
C THR A 15 -0.77 12.84 -17.33
N GLY A 16 -2.00 13.40 -17.30
CA GLY A 16 -2.89 13.39 -18.45
C GLY A 16 -3.58 12.05 -18.69
N THR A 17 -4.14 11.89 -19.87
CA THR A 17 -5.04 10.77 -20.23
C THR A 17 -4.38 9.68 -21.08
N GLU A 18 -3.12 9.83 -21.43
CA GLU A 18 -2.37 8.80 -22.14
C GLU A 18 -1.98 7.67 -21.21
N LEU A 19 -2.22 6.43 -21.64
CA LEU A 19 -1.89 5.24 -20.87
C LEU A 19 -0.45 4.80 -21.16
N SER A 20 0.30 4.48 -20.13
CA SER A 20 1.58 3.78 -20.20
C SER A 20 1.45 2.28 -19.86
N ALA A 21 0.32 1.88 -19.27
CA ALA A 21 -0.12 0.51 -19.07
C ALA A 21 -1.23 0.15 -20.07
N LYS A 22 -1.69 -1.11 -20.07
CA LYS A 22 -2.69 -1.59 -21.02
C LYS A 22 -4.10 -1.04 -20.78
N THR A 23 -4.44 -0.81 -19.51
CA THR A 23 -5.77 -0.33 -19.11
C THR A 23 -5.68 0.67 -17.95
N TRP A 24 -6.75 1.42 -17.72
CA TRP A 24 -6.85 2.28 -16.54
C TRP A 24 -6.83 1.52 -15.22
N LEU A 25 -7.28 0.25 -15.21
CA LEU A 25 -7.27 -0.59 -14.02
C LEU A 25 -5.85 -0.93 -13.54
N THR A 26 -4.87 -0.86 -14.42
CA THR A 26 -3.45 -1.06 -14.11
C THR A 26 -2.65 0.24 -14.12
N GLU A 27 -3.03 1.21 -14.94
CA GLU A 27 -2.42 2.54 -14.97
C GLU A 27 -2.62 3.30 -13.65
N ALA A 28 -3.85 3.31 -13.13
CA ALA A 28 -4.16 4.05 -11.90
C ALA A 28 -3.33 3.59 -10.70
N PRO A 29 -3.29 2.30 -10.33
CA PRO A 29 -2.44 1.84 -9.23
C PRO A 29 -0.95 2.10 -9.49
N MET A 30 -0.49 2.00 -10.74
CA MET A 30 0.89 2.34 -11.07
C MET A 30 1.21 3.82 -10.81
N ARG A 31 0.34 4.73 -11.26
CA ARG A 31 0.52 6.16 -11.00
C ARG A 31 0.44 6.47 -9.50
N MET A 32 -0.42 5.80 -8.75
CA MET A 32 -0.52 5.98 -7.30
C MET A 32 0.73 5.49 -6.58
N LEU A 33 1.30 4.36 -6.97
CA LEU A 33 2.59 3.89 -6.47
C LEU A 33 3.70 4.92 -6.73
N MET A 34 3.78 5.44 -7.96
CA MET A 34 4.76 6.44 -8.33
C MET A 34 4.54 7.76 -7.59
N ASN A 35 3.28 8.19 -7.44
CA ASN A 35 2.94 9.41 -6.71
C ASN A 35 3.29 9.32 -5.22
N ASN A 36 3.19 8.14 -4.62
CA ASN A 36 3.64 7.94 -3.23
C ASN A 36 5.13 8.24 -3.03
N LEU A 37 5.93 8.17 -4.09
CA LEU A 37 7.37 8.47 -4.06
C LEU A 37 7.73 9.80 -4.74
N HIS A 38 6.73 10.60 -5.12
CA HIS A 38 6.98 11.96 -5.61
C HIS A 38 7.73 12.78 -4.55
N PRO A 39 8.74 13.57 -4.92
CA PRO A 39 9.54 14.34 -3.95
C PRO A 39 8.74 15.26 -3.03
N ASP A 40 7.61 15.80 -3.50
CA ASP A 40 6.73 16.67 -2.71
C ASP A 40 5.71 15.88 -1.86
N VAL A 41 5.69 14.55 -1.94
CA VAL A 41 4.73 13.68 -1.25
C VAL A 41 5.41 12.81 -0.21
N ALA A 42 6.50 12.14 -0.59
CA ALA A 42 7.19 11.18 0.28
C ALA A 42 8.03 11.87 1.35
N GLU A 43 8.05 11.29 2.55
CA GLU A 43 8.91 11.74 3.65
C GLU A 43 10.40 11.52 3.35
N SER A 44 10.76 10.36 2.79
CA SER A 44 12.11 10.01 2.37
C SER A 44 12.07 9.20 1.06
N PRO A 45 11.86 9.86 -0.08
CA PRO A 45 11.61 9.17 -1.36
C PRO A 45 12.78 8.26 -1.77
N HIS A 46 14.02 8.67 -1.53
CA HIS A 46 15.22 7.89 -1.89
C HIS A 46 15.37 6.59 -1.08
N GLU A 47 14.68 6.49 0.06
CA GLU A 47 14.60 5.29 0.90
C GLU A 47 13.28 4.54 0.75
N LEU A 48 12.46 4.93 -0.25
CA LEU A 48 11.12 4.37 -0.48
C LEU A 48 10.12 4.66 0.64
N VAL A 49 10.43 5.56 1.56
CA VAL A 49 9.58 5.89 2.71
C VAL A 49 8.58 6.98 2.33
N VAL A 50 7.30 6.65 2.41
CA VAL A 50 6.21 7.56 2.10
C VAL A 50 5.86 8.40 3.32
N TYR A 51 5.64 7.77 4.48
CA TYR A 51 5.36 8.45 5.74
C TYR A 51 5.63 7.58 6.97
N GLY A 52 5.65 8.22 8.15
CA GLY A 52 5.77 7.52 9.43
C GLY A 52 7.13 6.87 9.68
N GLY A 53 8.18 7.35 9.00
CA GLY A 53 9.56 6.90 9.16
C GLY A 53 9.89 5.56 8.53
N ILE A 54 8.92 4.64 8.39
CA ILE A 54 9.12 3.28 7.89
C ILE A 54 8.01 2.78 6.94
N GLY A 55 6.99 3.56 6.69
CA GLY A 55 5.91 3.21 5.75
C GLY A 55 6.39 3.31 4.30
N ARG A 56 6.71 2.17 3.68
CA ARG A 56 7.37 2.10 2.36
C ARG A 56 6.39 1.80 1.24
N ALA A 57 6.66 2.36 0.07
CA ALA A 57 5.92 2.08 -1.17
C ALA A 57 6.33 0.75 -1.81
N ALA A 58 7.57 0.33 -1.64
CA ALA A 58 8.11 -0.95 -2.11
C ALA A 58 9.25 -1.39 -1.18
N ARG A 59 9.66 -2.66 -1.25
CA ARG A 59 10.73 -3.20 -0.38
C ARG A 59 12.10 -2.68 -0.78
N THR A 60 12.41 -2.74 -2.07
CA THR A 60 13.65 -2.23 -2.68
C THR A 60 13.32 -1.48 -3.97
N TRP A 61 14.29 -0.75 -4.50
CA TRP A 61 14.15 -0.08 -5.80
C TRP A 61 13.98 -1.08 -6.95
N ASP A 62 14.63 -2.24 -6.89
CA ASP A 62 14.41 -3.31 -7.87
C ASP A 62 12.97 -3.84 -7.79
N ASP A 63 12.43 -3.99 -6.58
CA ASP A 63 11.05 -4.41 -6.41
C ASP A 63 10.07 -3.35 -6.92
N PHE A 64 10.35 -2.06 -6.71
CA PHE A 64 9.58 -0.97 -7.29
C PHE A 64 9.54 -1.05 -8.81
N ASP A 65 10.70 -1.18 -9.46
CA ASP A 65 10.80 -1.29 -10.91
C ASP A 65 10.07 -2.52 -11.46
N ARG A 66 10.17 -3.64 -10.76
CA ARG A 66 9.46 -4.87 -11.11
C ARG A 66 7.94 -4.73 -10.96
N ILE A 67 7.45 -4.04 -9.94
CA ILE A 67 6.02 -3.75 -9.76
C ILE A 67 5.54 -2.88 -10.93
N VAL A 68 6.23 -1.77 -11.21
CA VAL A 68 5.87 -0.86 -12.32
C VAL A 68 5.85 -1.61 -13.66
N THR A 69 6.88 -2.41 -13.92
CA THR A 69 6.98 -3.21 -15.17
C THR A 69 5.83 -4.23 -15.25
N SER A 70 5.52 -4.90 -14.15
CA SER A 70 4.41 -5.86 -14.11
C SER A 70 3.07 -5.19 -14.38
N LEU A 71 2.79 -4.05 -13.76
CA LEU A 71 1.55 -3.29 -13.97
C LEU A 71 1.38 -2.83 -15.41
N LYS A 72 2.47 -2.41 -16.08
CA LYS A 72 2.43 -2.03 -17.48
C LYS A 72 2.06 -3.18 -18.41
N GLY A 73 2.50 -4.39 -18.06
CA GLY A 73 2.30 -5.59 -18.88
C GLY A 73 1.07 -6.42 -18.53
N LEU A 74 0.35 -6.12 -17.45
CA LEU A 74 -0.72 -6.96 -16.92
C LEU A 74 -1.92 -7.02 -17.89
N GLU A 75 -2.41 -8.23 -18.14
CA GLU A 75 -3.62 -8.46 -18.94
C GLU A 75 -4.90 -8.36 -18.10
N ASP A 76 -6.05 -8.21 -18.76
CA ASP A 76 -7.35 -8.03 -18.09
C ASP A 76 -7.79 -9.24 -17.26
N ASN A 77 -7.22 -10.41 -17.49
CA ASN A 77 -7.49 -11.63 -16.74
C ASN A 77 -6.31 -12.03 -15.84
N GLN A 78 -5.47 -11.08 -15.47
CA GLN A 78 -4.32 -11.31 -14.60
C GLN A 78 -4.39 -10.46 -13.34
N THR A 79 -3.80 -10.98 -12.27
CA THR A 79 -3.66 -10.32 -10.97
C THR A 79 -2.20 -10.36 -10.54
N LEU A 80 -1.63 -9.20 -10.25
CA LEU A 80 -0.32 -9.06 -9.61
C LEU A 80 -0.47 -9.26 -8.10
N LEU A 81 0.32 -10.16 -7.53
CA LEU A 81 0.45 -10.30 -6.08
C LEU A 81 1.74 -9.63 -5.60
N VAL A 82 1.58 -8.71 -4.65
CA VAL A 82 2.68 -8.02 -3.96
C VAL A 82 2.64 -8.38 -2.48
N GLN A 83 3.75 -8.84 -1.94
CA GLN A 83 3.88 -9.19 -0.52
C GLN A 83 4.99 -8.41 0.14
N SER A 84 4.66 -7.66 1.18
CA SER A 84 5.61 -6.82 1.93
C SER A 84 6.50 -5.99 0.99
N GLY A 85 5.86 -5.32 0.00
CA GLY A 85 6.52 -4.46 -0.96
C GLY A 85 7.33 -5.16 -2.06
N ARG A 86 7.15 -6.47 -2.25
CA ARG A 86 7.82 -7.26 -3.30
C ARG A 86 6.80 -7.92 -4.21
N PRO A 87 6.94 -7.83 -5.54
CA PRO A 87 6.11 -8.59 -6.46
C PRO A 87 6.51 -10.06 -6.40
N VAL A 88 5.56 -10.94 -6.05
CA VAL A 88 5.80 -12.38 -5.89
C VAL A 88 5.23 -13.22 -7.01
N GLY A 89 4.32 -12.68 -7.80
CA GLY A 89 3.81 -13.38 -8.98
C GLY A 89 2.70 -12.65 -9.69
N VAL A 90 2.49 -13.02 -10.94
CA VAL A 90 1.33 -12.68 -11.76
C VAL A 90 0.54 -13.95 -12.00
N PHE A 91 -0.73 -13.93 -11.65
CA PHE A 91 -1.62 -15.10 -11.72
C PHE A 91 -2.71 -14.86 -12.74
N THR A 92 -3.07 -15.89 -13.48
CA THR A 92 -4.26 -15.88 -14.31
C THR A 92 -5.50 -15.93 -13.40
N THR A 93 -6.39 -14.99 -13.58
CA THR A 93 -7.63 -14.84 -12.85
C THR A 93 -8.79 -14.65 -13.85
N HIS A 94 -9.67 -13.71 -13.63
CA HIS A 94 -10.75 -13.36 -14.56
C HIS A 94 -10.93 -11.82 -14.60
N ALA A 95 -11.69 -11.31 -15.55
CA ALA A 95 -11.82 -9.88 -15.79
C ALA A 95 -12.39 -9.10 -14.58
N ASP A 96 -13.23 -9.74 -13.77
CA ASP A 96 -13.81 -9.13 -12.55
C ASP A 96 -12.91 -9.26 -11.31
N ALA A 97 -11.79 -9.97 -11.41
CA ALA A 97 -10.85 -10.10 -10.29
C ALA A 97 -10.05 -8.79 -10.09
N PRO A 98 -9.60 -8.51 -8.87
CA PRO A 98 -8.69 -7.39 -8.62
C PRO A 98 -7.42 -7.50 -9.48
N ARG A 99 -6.97 -6.38 -10.05
CA ARG A 99 -5.70 -6.35 -10.80
C ARG A 99 -4.49 -6.48 -9.90
N VAL A 100 -4.62 -6.07 -8.64
CA VAL A 100 -3.54 -6.13 -7.65
C VAL A 100 -4.08 -6.66 -6.33
N LEU A 101 -3.34 -7.59 -5.73
CA LEU A 101 -3.50 -8.00 -4.33
C LEU A 101 -2.24 -7.65 -3.57
N ILE A 102 -2.41 -6.96 -2.43
CA ILE A 102 -1.30 -6.57 -1.57
C ILE A 102 -1.45 -7.22 -0.21
N ALA A 103 -0.40 -7.94 0.21
CA ALA A 103 -0.28 -8.52 1.53
C ALA A 103 0.92 -7.89 2.24
N ASN A 104 0.69 -7.30 3.40
CA ASN A 104 1.73 -6.77 4.25
C ASN A 104 2.03 -7.72 5.41
N SER A 105 3.25 -7.65 5.96
CA SER A 105 3.59 -8.37 7.17
C SER A 105 2.79 -7.84 8.35
N ASN A 106 2.29 -8.76 9.18
CA ASN A 106 1.56 -8.43 10.40
C ASN A 106 2.33 -8.91 11.64
N ILE A 107 2.28 -8.14 12.70
CA ILE A 107 2.77 -8.57 14.01
C ILE A 107 1.69 -9.44 14.65
N VAL A 108 2.04 -10.68 14.99
CA VAL A 108 1.16 -11.58 15.74
C VAL A 108 1.11 -11.13 17.21
N PRO A 109 -0.06 -11.07 17.87
CA PRO A 109 -0.21 -10.44 19.19
C PRO A 109 0.80 -10.87 20.25
N HIS A 110 1.13 -12.14 20.37
CA HIS A 110 2.13 -12.64 21.34
C HIS A 110 3.60 -12.40 20.94
N TRP A 111 3.82 -11.86 19.72
CA TRP A 111 5.12 -11.41 19.22
C TRP A 111 5.17 -9.89 19.04
N ALA A 112 4.12 -9.18 19.49
CA ALA A 112 3.98 -7.75 19.30
C ALA A 112 4.85 -6.97 20.31
N ASP A 113 6.16 -7.01 20.12
CA ASP A 113 7.14 -6.21 20.84
C ASP A 113 8.03 -5.40 19.89
N TRP A 114 8.67 -4.38 20.44
CA TRP A 114 9.51 -3.49 19.66
C TRP A 114 10.73 -4.19 19.04
N SER A 115 11.27 -5.22 19.70
CA SER A 115 12.41 -5.97 19.17
C SER A 115 12.03 -6.70 17.90
N HIS A 116 10.92 -7.42 17.93
CA HIS A 116 10.40 -8.13 16.76
C HIS A 116 9.99 -7.16 15.64
N PHE A 117 9.35 -6.04 15.99
CA PHE A 117 9.02 -4.99 15.03
C PHE A 117 10.25 -4.49 14.27
N HIS A 118 11.31 -4.11 14.99
CA HIS A 118 12.55 -3.64 14.37
C HIS A 118 13.29 -4.74 13.61
N GLU A 119 13.17 -6.00 14.04
CA GLU A 119 13.72 -7.13 13.28
C GLU A 119 13.04 -7.26 11.92
N LEU A 120 11.72 -7.20 11.88
CA LEU A 120 10.95 -7.25 10.64
C LEU A 120 11.28 -6.06 9.73
N ASP A 121 11.43 -4.86 10.30
CA ASP A 121 11.82 -3.67 9.53
C ASP A 121 13.20 -3.83 8.90
N ARG A 122 14.22 -4.26 9.66
CA ARG A 122 15.57 -4.53 9.12
C ARG A 122 15.56 -5.58 7.99
N LYS A 123 14.68 -6.58 8.10
CA LYS A 123 14.49 -7.60 7.06
C LYS A 123 13.67 -7.11 5.85
N GLY A 124 13.16 -5.88 5.88
CA GLY A 124 12.26 -5.36 4.86
C GLY A 124 10.91 -6.06 4.81
N LEU A 125 10.52 -6.73 5.88
CA LEU A 125 9.26 -7.46 5.99
C LEU A 125 8.15 -6.65 6.65
N MET A 126 8.49 -5.51 7.24
CA MET A 126 7.54 -4.61 7.88
C MET A 126 7.29 -3.40 7.01
N MET A 127 6.04 -3.10 6.79
CA MET A 127 5.53 -1.93 6.07
C MET A 127 4.62 -1.14 7.00
N TYR A 128 5.09 -0.74 8.18
CA TYR A 128 4.30 -0.14 9.24
C TYR A 128 3.69 1.21 8.84
N GLY A 129 2.46 1.45 9.26
CA GLY A 129 1.71 2.67 8.93
C GLY A 129 1.24 2.75 7.48
N GLN A 130 1.13 1.64 6.81
CA GLN A 130 1.25 1.50 5.38
C GLN A 130 0.05 0.98 4.63
N MET A 131 -1.12 1.05 5.21
CA MET A 131 -2.33 0.76 4.45
C MET A 131 -2.39 1.61 3.18
N THR A 132 -1.86 2.82 3.23
CA THR A 132 -1.74 3.73 2.08
C THR A 132 -0.36 3.71 1.42
N ALA A 133 0.73 3.69 2.18
CA ALA A 133 2.07 3.69 1.62
C ALA A 133 2.42 2.36 0.93
N GLY A 134 2.15 1.24 1.59
CA GLY A 134 2.38 -0.10 1.05
C GLY A 134 1.28 -0.58 0.11
N SER A 135 0.07 -0.10 0.29
CA SER A 135 -1.07 -0.51 -0.52
C SER A 135 -1.30 0.33 -1.76
N TRP A 136 -0.67 1.46 -1.94
CA TRP A 136 -0.77 2.35 -3.09
C TRP A 136 -1.98 2.10 -4.05
N ILE A 137 -2.95 1.35 -3.59
CA ILE A 137 -4.27 1.18 -4.18
C ILE A 137 -5.18 2.19 -3.50
N TYR A 138 -6.00 2.87 -4.26
CA TYR A 138 -6.87 3.91 -3.76
C TYR A 138 -7.79 3.39 -2.64
N ILE A 139 -7.61 3.91 -1.43
CA ILE A 139 -8.54 3.73 -0.31
C ILE A 139 -9.60 4.84 -0.34
N GLY A 140 -9.19 6.06 -0.61
CA GLY A 140 -10.03 7.24 -0.78
C GLY A 140 -10.85 7.62 0.45
N SER A 141 -11.61 8.71 0.32
CA SER A 141 -12.56 9.15 1.35
C SER A 141 -13.64 8.11 1.63
N GLN A 142 -14.05 7.35 0.64
CA GLN A 142 -14.97 6.22 0.78
C GLN A 142 -14.45 5.18 1.78
N GLY A 143 -13.19 4.75 1.67
CA GLY A 143 -12.60 3.78 2.58
C GLY A 143 -12.41 4.33 3.99
N ILE A 144 -12.03 5.59 4.14
CA ILE A 144 -11.91 6.27 5.43
C ILE A 144 -13.27 6.42 6.11
N VAL A 145 -14.29 6.85 5.38
CA VAL A 145 -15.66 6.99 5.93
C VAL A 145 -16.22 5.64 6.33
N GLN A 146 -16.02 4.60 5.52
CA GLN A 146 -16.46 3.25 5.83
C GLN A 146 -15.80 2.73 7.11
N GLY A 147 -14.48 2.79 7.21
CA GLY A 147 -13.75 2.30 8.38
C GLY A 147 -14.14 3.04 9.67
N THR A 148 -14.31 4.34 9.60
CA THR A 148 -14.75 5.17 10.71
C THR A 148 -16.18 4.81 11.12
N TYR A 149 -17.11 4.70 10.18
CA TYR A 149 -18.50 4.33 10.44
C TYR A 149 -18.59 2.93 11.07
N GLU A 150 -17.93 1.92 10.52
CA GLU A 150 -17.94 0.56 11.05
C GLU A 150 -17.36 0.49 12.47
N THR A 151 -16.30 1.26 12.74
CA THR A 151 -15.72 1.34 14.08
C THR A 151 -16.73 1.88 15.10
N PHE A 152 -17.44 2.94 14.76
CA PHE A 152 -18.45 3.51 15.66
C PHE A 152 -19.69 2.61 15.79
N VAL A 153 -20.12 1.97 14.72
CA VAL A 153 -21.23 1.00 14.78
C VAL A 153 -20.87 -0.16 15.70
N GLU A 154 -19.66 -0.70 15.60
CA GLU A 154 -19.24 -1.80 16.47
C GLU A 154 -19.08 -1.35 17.94
N ALA A 155 -18.51 -0.18 18.19
CA ALA A 155 -18.45 0.41 19.52
C ALA A 155 -19.85 0.62 20.11
N GLY A 156 -20.79 1.09 19.28
CA GLY A 156 -22.21 1.22 19.66
C GLY A 156 -22.83 -0.12 20.05
N ARG A 157 -22.55 -1.16 19.26
CA ARG A 157 -23.04 -2.51 19.50
C ARG A 157 -22.51 -3.11 20.80
N GLN A 158 -21.20 -2.97 21.05
CA GLN A 158 -20.54 -3.53 22.23
C GLN A 158 -20.87 -2.78 23.51
N HIS A 159 -21.00 -1.45 23.47
CA HIS A 159 -21.07 -0.63 24.68
C HIS A 159 -22.44 0.01 24.90
N TYR A 160 -23.29 0.12 23.89
CA TYR A 160 -24.54 0.86 23.95
C TYR A 160 -25.75 0.12 23.35
N GLY A 161 -25.66 -1.19 23.21
CA GLY A 161 -26.77 -2.00 22.68
C GLY A 161 -27.14 -1.70 21.21
N GLY A 162 -26.23 -1.12 20.46
CA GLY A 162 -26.44 -0.76 19.06
C GLY A 162 -27.02 0.64 18.82
N ASP A 163 -27.36 1.39 19.89
CA ASP A 163 -27.96 2.72 19.77
C ASP A 163 -26.98 3.82 20.19
N MET A 164 -26.55 4.62 19.22
CA MET A 164 -25.63 5.75 19.42
C MET A 164 -26.32 7.09 19.55
N ARG A 165 -27.65 7.15 19.53
CA ARG A 165 -28.39 8.40 19.63
C ARG A 165 -28.09 9.11 20.97
N GLY A 166 -27.84 10.41 20.89
CA GLY A 166 -27.51 11.23 22.05
C GLY A 166 -26.08 11.02 22.57
N ARG A 167 -25.23 10.28 21.86
CA ARG A 167 -23.82 10.11 22.20
C ARG A 167 -22.96 11.14 21.45
N TRP A 168 -21.92 11.60 22.12
CA TRP A 168 -20.92 12.47 21.54
C TRP A 168 -19.67 11.65 21.22
N ILE A 169 -19.07 11.92 20.08
CA ILE A 169 -17.79 11.37 19.66
C ILE A 169 -16.82 12.54 19.59
N LEU A 170 -15.75 12.47 20.39
CA LEU A 170 -14.72 13.50 20.51
C LEU A 170 -13.40 12.98 19.94
#